data_315fc9766f70b2a6ccd6f140c9941be3
#
_entry.id   315fc9766f70b2a6ccd6f140c9941be3
#
_cell.length_a   1.000
_cell.length_b   1.000
_cell.length_c   1.000
_cell.angle_alpha   90.00
_cell.angle_beta   90.00
_cell.angle_gamma   90.00
#
_symmetry.space_group_name_H-M   'P 1'
#
loop_
_entity.id
_entity.type
_entity.pdbx_description
1 polymer ?
#
loop_
_entity_poly.entity_id
_entity_poly.type
_entity_poly.pdbx_seq_one_letter_code
_entity_poly.pdbx_strand_id
1 'polypeptide(L)'
;MSNKFENKKVEVRGTEYLIQKIPTREAIRLRQQWQEGGIVDDEKMIDLCLEHFVISPKKKMEDFDSIAELQDLVQECINFVYLGK
;
A
#
# COMPACT_ATOMS: atom_id res chain seq x y z
N MET A 1 18.28 12.79 12.24
CA MET A 1 17.68 12.41 12.24
C MET A 1 17.17 11.53 11.61
N SER A 2 16.84 11.10 11.89
CA SER A 2 16.61 10.09 11.09
C SER A 2 15.29 10.13 10.48
N ASN A 3 15.21 9.85 9.30
CA ASN A 3 13.98 9.79 8.59
C ASN A 3 13.55 8.38 8.42
N LYS A 4 13.67 7.64 9.46
CA LYS A 4 13.28 6.29 9.34
C LYS A 4 11.82 6.14 9.46
N PHE A 5 11.23 5.53 8.48
CA PHE A 5 9.83 5.20 8.53
C PHE A 5 9.71 3.74 8.86
N GLU A 6 8.70 3.40 9.62
CA GLU A 6 8.50 2.03 10.07
C GLU A 6 8.25 1.12 8.91
N ASN A 7 8.86 -0.07 8.98
CA ASN A 7 8.60 -1.15 8.03
C ASN A 7 7.88 -2.26 8.76
N LYS A 8 7.15 -3.06 8.01
CA LYS A 8 6.41 -4.16 8.60
C LYS A 8 6.39 -5.32 7.62
N LYS A 9 6.64 -6.51 8.11
CA LYS A 9 6.47 -7.71 7.32
C LYS A 9 5.05 -8.21 7.49
N VAL A 10 4.40 -8.51 6.38
CA VAL A 10 3.05 -9.07 6.41
C VAL A 10 3.04 -10.30 5.53
N GLU A 11 2.29 -11.31 5.97
CA GLU A 11 2.11 -12.49 5.17
C GLU A 11 0.70 -12.44 4.58
N VAL A 12 0.63 -12.50 3.27
CA VAL A 12 -0.63 -12.43 2.56
C VAL A 12 -0.74 -13.69 1.72
N ARG A 13 -1.65 -14.57 2.15
CA ARG A 13 -1.95 -15.81 1.46
C ARG A 13 -0.69 -16.61 1.10
N GLY A 14 0.22 -16.70 2.08
CA GLY A 14 1.43 -17.50 1.93
C GLY A 14 2.63 -16.77 1.36
N THR A 15 2.48 -15.53 0.96
CA THR A 15 3.58 -14.73 0.45
C THR A 15 3.92 -13.64 1.46
N GLU A 16 5.21 -13.51 1.77
CA GLU A 16 5.65 -12.50 2.71
C GLU A 16 6.00 -11.22 1.96
N TYR A 17 5.47 -10.11 2.44
CA TYR A 17 5.73 -8.79 1.86
C TYR A 17 6.31 -7.88 2.92
N LEU A 18 7.20 -6.99 2.49
CA LEU A 18 7.72 -5.94 3.36
C LEU A 18 7.08 -4.63 2.92
N ILE A 19 6.38 -3.99 3.84
CA ILE A 19 5.71 -2.72 3.55
C ILE A 19 6.27 -1.63 4.44
N GLN A 20 6.05 -0.38 4.06
CA GLN A 20 6.62 0.76 4.77
C GLN A 20 5.62 1.89 4.89
N LYS A 21 5.82 2.73 5.90
CA LYS A 21 5.12 4.00 5.99
C LYS A 21 5.91 5.05 5.22
N ILE A 22 5.23 6.12 4.86
CA ILE A 22 5.84 7.27 4.21
C ILE A 22 5.49 8.50 5.04
N PRO A 23 6.10 9.67 4.78
CA PRO A 23 5.76 10.86 5.55
C PRO A 23 4.28 11.15 5.49
N THR A 24 3.74 11.61 6.61
CA THR A 24 2.31 11.79 6.76
C THR A 24 1.71 12.67 5.67
N ARG A 25 2.38 13.79 5.38
CA ARG A 25 1.87 14.70 4.35
C ARG A 25 1.82 14.04 2.99
N GLU A 26 2.85 13.25 2.67
CA GLU A 26 2.86 12.55 1.39
C GLU A 26 1.79 11.47 1.34
N ALA A 27 1.54 10.81 2.46
CA ALA A 27 0.48 9.81 2.51
C ALA A 27 -0.88 10.45 2.22
N ILE A 28 -1.12 11.62 2.80
CA ILE A 28 -2.37 12.34 2.56
C ILE A 28 -2.48 12.76 1.09
N ARG A 29 -1.39 13.31 0.54
CA ARG A 29 -1.40 13.73 -0.86
C ARG A 29 -1.61 12.56 -1.79
N LEU A 30 -1.01 11.44 -1.46
CA LEU A 30 -1.15 10.23 -2.27
C LEU A 30 -2.61 9.78 -2.29
N ARG A 31 -3.25 9.78 -1.11
CA ARG A 31 -4.64 9.37 -1.02
C ARG A 31 -5.54 10.28 -1.86
N GLN A 32 -5.20 11.57 -1.92
CA GLN A 32 -5.99 12.50 -2.72
C GLN A 32 -5.93 12.19 -4.20
N GLN A 33 -4.88 11.49 -4.64
CA GLN A 33 -4.77 11.14 -6.05
C GLN A 33 -5.76 10.06 -6.44
N TRP A 34 -6.15 9.17 -5.52
CA TRP A 34 -7.07 8.10 -5.87
C TRP A 34 -8.47 8.34 -5.31
N GLN A 35 -8.67 9.41 -4.55
CA GLN A 35 -9.97 9.70 -3.97
C GLN A 35 -10.31 11.14 -4.23
N GLU A 36 -11.34 11.36 -5.04
CA GLU A 36 -11.70 12.69 -5.42
C GLU A 36 -13.21 12.82 -5.34
N GLY A 37 -13.70 13.84 -4.63
CA GLY A 37 -15.11 14.07 -4.51
C GLY A 37 -15.87 12.92 -3.87
N GLY A 38 -15.21 12.18 -2.99
CA GLY A 38 -15.83 11.05 -2.32
C GLY A 38 -15.83 9.78 -3.13
N ILE A 39 -15.27 9.82 -4.34
CA ILE A 39 -15.20 8.63 -5.20
C ILE A 39 -13.80 8.08 -5.18
N VAL A 40 -13.68 6.78 -4.98
CA VAL A 40 -12.39 6.11 -4.93
C VAL A 40 -12.11 5.43 -6.26
N ASP A 41 -10.94 5.75 -6.83
CA ASP A 41 -10.45 5.09 -8.02
C ASP A 41 -9.64 3.88 -7.58
N ASP A 42 -10.26 2.71 -7.59
CA ASP A 42 -9.62 1.51 -7.06
C ASP A 42 -8.33 1.17 -7.79
N GLU A 43 -8.33 1.28 -9.11
CA GLU A 43 -7.16 0.92 -9.88
C GLU A 43 -5.98 1.81 -9.53
N LYS A 44 -6.23 3.11 -9.44
CA LYS A 44 -5.17 4.05 -9.07
C LYS A 44 -4.70 3.81 -7.64
N MET A 45 -5.64 3.55 -6.74
CA MET A 45 -5.28 3.26 -5.35
C MET A 45 -4.35 2.06 -5.27
N ILE A 46 -4.68 0.99 -5.98
CA ILE A 46 -3.87 -0.22 -5.94
C ILE A 46 -2.49 0.05 -6.51
N ASP A 47 -2.41 0.70 -7.67
CA ASP A 47 -1.11 1.00 -8.28
C ASP A 47 -0.24 1.83 -7.37
N LEU A 48 -0.81 2.87 -6.76
CA LEU A 48 -0.03 3.75 -5.89
C LEU A 48 0.40 3.04 -4.61
N CYS A 49 -0.46 2.18 -4.04
CA CYS A 49 -0.06 1.41 -2.87
C CYS A 49 1.09 0.48 -3.19
N LEU A 50 1.02 -0.20 -4.33
CA LEU A 50 2.10 -1.11 -4.71
C LEU A 50 3.40 -0.37 -4.95
N GLU A 51 3.31 0.82 -5.53
CA GLU A 51 4.51 1.58 -5.86
C GLU A 51 5.16 2.20 -4.64
N HIS A 52 4.36 2.74 -3.72
CA HIS A 52 4.88 3.56 -2.64
C HIS A 52 4.99 2.85 -1.31
N PHE A 53 4.15 1.86 -1.04
CA PHE A 53 4.12 1.23 0.28
C PHE A 53 4.75 -0.15 0.31
N VAL A 54 4.82 -0.86 -0.81
CA VAL A 54 5.39 -2.20 -0.84
C VAL A 54 6.86 -2.11 -1.23
N ILE A 55 7.73 -2.56 -0.33
CA ILE A 55 9.17 -2.54 -0.59
C ILE A 55 9.59 -3.78 -1.36
N SER A 56 9.15 -4.95 -0.92
CA SER A 56 9.53 -6.18 -1.58
C SER A 56 8.53 -7.28 -1.27
N PRO A 57 8.33 -8.21 -2.18
CA PRO A 57 8.82 -8.13 -3.56
C PRO A 57 8.05 -7.06 -4.33
N LYS A 58 8.76 -6.35 -5.21
CA LYS A 58 8.11 -5.34 -6.04
C LYS A 58 7.31 -6.02 -7.13
N LYS A 59 6.03 -5.74 -7.15
CA LYS A 59 5.11 -6.32 -8.13
C LYS A 59 4.20 -5.25 -8.67
N LYS A 60 3.80 -5.43 -9.91
CA LYS A 60 2.74 -4.62 -10.48
C LYS A 60 1.44 -5.39 -10.38
N MET A 61 0.33 -4.69 -10.62
CA MET A 61 -0.98 -5.31 -10.55
C MET A 61 -1.05 -6.55 -11.44
N GLU A 62 -0.42 -6.49 -12.60
CA GLU A 62 -0.43 -7.59 -13.56
C GLU A 62 0.33 -8.82 -13.09
N ASP A 63 1.19 -8.65 -12.10
CA ASP A 63 2.00 -9.77 -11.61
C ASP A 63 1.28 -10.63 -10.58
N PHE A 64 0.06 -10.24 -10.20
CA PHE A 64 -0.71 -11.00 -9.22
C PHE A 64 -1.62 -11.99 -9.94
N ASP A 65 -1.56 -13.24 -9.50
CA ASP A 65 -2.44 -14.27 -10.02
C ASP A 65 -3.80 -14.26 -9.34
N SER A 66 -3.89 -13.61 -8.19
CA SER A 66 -5.09 -13.66 -7.37
C SER A 66 -5.50 -12.24 -6.99
N ILE A 67 -6.73 -11.89 -7.33
CA ILE A 67 -7.29 -10.61 -6.92
C ILE A 67 -7.38 -10.55 -5.39
N ALA A 68 -7.69 -11.69 -4.77
CA ALA A 68 -7.81 -11.73 -3.32
C ALA A 68 -6.49 -11.41 -2.65
N GLU A 69 -5.38 -11.94 -3.18
CA GLU A 69 -4.07 -11.63 -2.61
C GLU A 69 -3.75 -10.15 -2.78
N LEU A 70 -4.03 -9.61 -3.95
CA LEU A 70 -3.78 -8.20 -4.23
C LEU A 70 -4.58 -7.32 -3.27
N GLN A 71 -5.87 -7.63 -3.10
CA GLN A 71 -6.72 -6.82 -2.23
C GLN A 71 -6.29 -6.93 -0.78
N ASP A 72 -5.90 -8.13 -0.33
CA ASP A 72 -5.45 -8.31 1.05
C ASP A 72 -4.17 -7.51 1.29
N LEU A 73 -3.24 -7.51 0.33
CA LEU A 73 -2.01 -6.75 0.47
C LEU A 73 -2.29 -5.25 0.55
N VAL A 74 -3.15 -4.74 -0.32
CA VAL A 74 -3.50 -3.33 -0.30
C VAL A 74 -4.16 -2.98 1.02
N GLN A 75 -5.03 -3.85 1.55
CA GLN A 75 -5.68 -3.61 2.82
C GLN A 75 -4.64 -3.53 3.95
N GLU A 76 -3.62 -4.39 3.91
CA GLU A 76 -2.56 -4.32 4.91
C GLU A 76 -1.81 -2.98 4.82
N CYS A 77 -1.56 -2.52 3.61
CA CYS A 77 -0.91 -1.23 3.43
C CYS A 77 -1.76 -0.10 4.00
N ILE A 78 -3.05 -0.10 3.70
CA ILE A 78 -3.96 0.92 4.19
C ILE A 78 -4.01 0.90 5.72
N ASN A 79 -4.13 -0.29 6.30
CA ASN A 79 -4.18 -0.41 7.75
C ASN A 79 -2.92 0.13 8.39
N PHE A 80 -1.76 -0.19 7.82
CA PHE A 80 -0.49 0.21 8.41
C PHE A 80 -0.22 1.69 8.25
N VAL A 81 -0.45 2.22 7.04
CA VAL A 81 -0.08 3.59 6.72
C VAL A 81 -1.11 4.59 7.22
N TYR A 82 -2.39 4.31 7.00
CA TYR A 82 -3.43 5.29 7.29
C TYR A 82 -4.16 5.05 8.59
N LEU A 83 -4.25 3.80 9.04
CA LEU A 83 -4.98 3.49 10.26
C LEU A 83 -4.08 3.21 11.46
N GLY A 84 -2.77 3.12 11.22
CA GLY A 84 -1.83 2.94 12.31
C GLY A 84 -1.86 1.55 12.91
N LYS A 85 -2.29 0.57 12.15
CA LYS A 85 -2.36 -0.80 12.63
C LYS A 85 -1.27 -1.62 11.98
#